data_99707828f16a56faee97934d878cae6e
#
_entry.id   99707828f16a56faee97934d878cae6e
#
_cell.length_a   1.000
_cell.length_b   1.000
_cell.length_c   1.000
_cell.angle_alpha   90.00
_cell.angle_beta   90.00
_cell.angle_gamma   90.00
#
_symmetry.space_group_name_H-M   'P 1'
#
loop_
_entity.id
_entity.type
_entity.pdbx_description
1 polymer ?
#
loop_
_entity_poly.entity_id
_entity_poly.type
_entity_poly.pdbx_seq_one_letter_code
_entity_poly.pdbx_strand_id
1 'polypeptide(L)'
;MKHFLTAATAALALTATAAAQDYFPPRGDADWERREAAEMGLDPVALQAAVEFAIANETAPPEGWTGVDVRDLSVMVPLTWAYEPFSSPVGELRPRGGPAGIILRDGYIVAEWGDPERVDMTFSISKSFLSHTVGLAVDDGLIASVDEPVSGAVEDSRFHTDHNAPITWDQMLRQTSGWWGTLFGKPAWADRPARDNPARDLVAGPPEPGSAWEYNDVRVNALALAALHVWQRPLPDVLAERIMDPIGSSGTWEWHGYENSHVEIGGEEMWSVSGGGHWGGGMMISAYDQARFGLLGLHRGNWDGEQLLSESWYERSLTPTDVMPSYGYMNFFLNTPGDERAAIAVEEAPAGSFAYLGAGANMIFIDPEHDIVAVVRWIDAGQRGAFIRHLMAAVEE
;
A
#
# COMPACT_ATOMS: atom_id res chain seq x y z
N MET A 1 45.73 -39.94 57.73
CA MET A 1 45.64 -39.65 56.32
C MET A 1 44.30 -39.01 56.04
N LYS A 2 44.28 -37.72 55.84
CA LYS A 2 43.05 -36.95 55.52
C LYS A 2 43.04 -36.66 54.03
N HIS A 3 42.03 -37.19 53.29
CA HIS A 3 41.85 -36.89 51.90
C HIS A 3 41.01 -35.60 51.74
N PHE A 4 41.58 -34.60 51.10
CA PHE A 4 40.86 -33.41 50.64
C PHE A 4 40.30 -33.68 49.22
N LEU A 5 38.96 -33.68 49.08
CA LEU A 5 38.33 -33.60 47.78
C LEU A 5 38.17 -32.11 47.42
N THR A 6 38.84 -31.73 46.32
CA THR A 6 38.61 -30.44 45.69
C THR A 6 37.47 -30.57 44.66
N ALA A 7 36.36 -29.92 44.91
CA ALA A 7 35.27 -29.80 43.95
C ALA A 7 35.59 -28.64 43.00
N ALA A 8 35.74 -28.95 41.70
CA ALA A 8 35.84 -27.94 40.64
C ALA A 8 34.44 -27.54 40.20
N THR A 9 34.06 -26.31 40.42
CA THR A 9 32.81 -25.71 39.96
C THR A 9 33.07 -25.18 38.53
N ALA A 10 32.50 -25.84 37.53
CA ALA A 10 32.49 -25.33 36.17
C ALA A 10 31.40 -24.27 36.05
N ALA A 11 31.79 -23.04 35.83
CA ALA A 11 30.85 -21.94 35.47
C ALA A 11 30.51 -22.06 33.97
N LEU A 12 29.28 -22.43 33.66
CA LEU A 12 28.73 -22.28 32.31
C LEU A 12 28.46 -20.77 32.11
N ALA A 13 29.25 -20.14 31.22
CA ALA A 13 28.91 -18.83 30.68
C ALA A 13 27.78 -19.02 29.66
N LEU A 14 26.56 -18.65 30.02
CA LEU A 14 25.51 -18.42 29.01
C LEU A 14 25.90 -17.14 28.29
N THR A 15 26.37 -17.29 27.06
CA THR A 15 26.36 -16.20 26.07
C THR A 15 24.92 -16.00 25.64
N ALA A 16 24.22 -15.04 26.26
CA ALA A 16 23.00 -14.50 25.67
C ALA A 16 23.41 -13.83 24.36
N THR A 17 23.05 -14.41 23.22
CA THR A 17 22.96 -13.68 21.97
C THR A 17 21.97 -12.54 22.22
N ALA A 18 22.45 -11.30 22.31
CA ALA A 18 21.57 -10.15 22.22
C ALA A 18 20.84 -10.30 20.88
N ALA A 19 19.50 -10.39 20.93
CA ALA A 19 18.72 -10.22 19.72
C ALA A 19 19.16 -8.87 19.11
N ALA A 20 19.47 -8.86 17.83
CA ALA A 20 19.74 -7.60 17.15
C ALA A 20 18.53 -6.69 17.39
N GLN A 21 18.78 -5.50 17.88
CA GLN A 21 17.71 -4.54 18.09
C GLN A 21 17.35 -4.00 16.71
N ASP A 22 16.06 -4.03 16.35
CA ASP A 22 15.56 -3.49 15.10
C ASP A 22 16.02 -2.03 14.97
N TYR A 23 16.49 -1.66 13.77
CA TYR A 23 16.91 -0.30 13.52
C TYR A 23 15.76 0.50 12.90
N PHE A 24 15.41 1.61 13.54
CA PHE A 24 14.45 2.58 13.04
C PHE A 24 15.18 3.87 12.66
N PRO A 25 15.00 4.37 11.42
CA PRO A 25 15.71 5.55 10.96
C PRO A 25 15.26 6.81 11.72
N PRO A 26 16.19 7.74 12.01
CA PRO A 26 15.83 9.03 12.57
C PRO A 26 14.97 9.84 11.59
N ARG A 27 14.38 10.95 12.08
CA ARG A 27 13.66 11.88 11.21
C ARG A 27 14.63 12.48 10.18
N GLY A 28 14.22 12.49 8.92
CA GLY A 28 15.01 12.99 7.80
C GLY A 28 15.84 11.88 7.13
N ASP A 29 16.01 12.04 5.82
CA ASP A 29 16.54 10.96 4.98
C ASP A 29 18.08 10.97 4.92
N ALA A 30 18.71 12.13 5.18
CA ALA A 30 20.16 12.27 5.16
C ALA A 30 20.86 11.44 6.24
N ASP A 31 20.22 11.28 7.39
CA ASP A 31 20.76 10.57 8.56
C ASP A 31 20.33 9.09 8.60
N TRP A 32 19.60 8.60 7.59
CA TRP A 32 19.26 7.18 7.47
C TRP A 32 20.50 6.35 7.20
N GLU A 33 20.83 5.42 8.10
CA GLU A 33 22.06 4.63 7.98
C GLU A 33 22.02 3.68 6.78
N ARG A 34 23.16 3.62 6.09
CA ARG A 34 23.43 2.72 4.97
C ARG A 34 24.38 1.64 5.40
N ARG A 35 24.17 0.41 4.94
CA ARG A 35 25.02 -0.75 5.21
C ARG A 35 25.40 -1.44 3.90
N GLU A 36 26.59 -2.02 3.88
CA GLU A 36 27.01 -2.87 2.78
C GLU A 36 26.16 -4.15 2.74
N ALA A 37 25.73 -4.56 1.53
CA ALA A 37 24.87 -5.74 1.35
C ALA A 37 25.44 -7.00 2.01
N ALA A 38 26.74 -7.25 1.86
CA ALA A 38 27.41 -8.41 2.45
C ALA A 38 27.39 -8.42 3.99
N GLU A 39 27.38 -7.25 4.64
CA GLU A 39 27.26 -7.15 6.10
C GLU A 39 25.84 -7.51 6.59
N MET A 40 24.87 -7.42 5.69
CA MET A 40 23.46 -7.65 5.95
C MET A 40 22.94 -9.01 5.42
N GLY A 41 23.86 -9.95 5.08
CA GLY A 41 23.50 -11.27 4.58
C GLY A 41 22.88 -11.27 3.18
N LEU A 42 23.32 -10.33 2.33
CA LEU A 42 22.88 -10.24 0.94
C LEU A 42 24.11 -10.36 0.01
N ASP A 43 23.99 -11.14 -1.06
CA ASP A 43 25.00 -11.17 -2.13
C ASP A 43 25.00 -9.82 -2.86
N PRO A 44 26.10 -9.04 -2.79
CA PRO A 44 26.17 -7.73 -3.42
C PRO A 44 26.02 -7.76 -4.95
N VAL A 45 26.44 -8.86 -5.60
CA VAL A 45 26.35 -8.99 -7.06
C VAL A 45 24.91 -9.26 -7.47
N ALA A 46 24.21 -10.13 -6.76
CA ALA A 46 22.82 -10.43 -7.01
C ALA A 46 21.91 -9.22 -6.68
N LEU A 47 22.19 -8.50 -5.57
CA LEU A 47 21.48 -7.28 -5.22
C LEU A 47 21.66 -6.20 -6.29
N GLN A 48 22.89 -5.98 -6.75
CA GLN A 48 23.17 -5.04 -7.84
C GLN A 48 22.42 -5.44 -9.13
N ALA A 49 22.35 -6.74 -9.44
CA ALA A 49 21.59 -7.22 -10.59
C ALA A 49 20.08 -6.93 -10.46
N ALA A 50 19.50 -7.01 -9.26
CA ALA A 50 18.11 -6.63 -9.01
C ALA A 50 17.88 -5.12 -9.26
N VAL A 51 18.79 -4.26 -8.82
CA VAL A 51 18.75 -2.81 -9.07
C VAL A 51 18.84 -2.50 -10.56
N GLU A 52 19.83 -3.09 -11.25
CA GLU A 52 20.01 -2.92 -12.70
C GLU A 52 18.79 -3.42 -13.49
N PHE A 53 18.18 -4.52 -13.05
CA PHE A 53 16.96 -5.04 -13.63
C PHE A 53 15.80 -4.03 -13.49
N ALA A 54 15.62 -3.43 -12.31
CA ALA A 54 14.58 -2.42 -12.09
C ALA A 54 14.77 -1.20 -13.00
N ILE A 55 16.00 -0.71 -13.15
CA ILE A 55 16.36 0.43 -14.00
C ILE A 55 16.11 0.09 -15.48
N ALA A 56 16.57 -1.09 -15.93
CA ALA A 56 16.48 -1.52 -17.33
C ALA A 56 15.04 -1.81 -17.79
N ASN A 57 14.14 -2.09 -16.85
CA ASN A 57 12.73 -2.40 -17.12
C ASN A 57 11.81 -1.26 -16.69
N GLU A 58 12.20 -0.01 -16.92
CA GLU A 58 11.34 1.15 -16.69
C GLU A 58 10.04 1.02 -17.48
N THR A 59 8.91 1.41 -16.86
CA THR A 59 7.64 1.57 -17.57
C THR A 59 7.83 2.56 -18.72
N ALA A 60 7.80 2.04 -19.94
CA ALA A 60 7.98 2.84 -21.14
C ALA A 60 6.67 3.53 -21.54
N PRO A 61 6.72 4.77 -22.05
CA PRO A 61 5.57 5.37 -22.72
C PRO A 61 5.20 4.57 -23.99
N PRO A 62 3.93 4.58 -24.43
CA PRO A 62 3.54 3.98 -25.70
C PRO A 62 4.38 4.52 -26.85
N GLU A 63 4.55 3.72 -27.90
CA GLU A 63 5.31 4.12 -29.09
C GLU A 63 4.77 5.44 -29.68
N GLY A 64 5.68 6.39 -29.88
CA GLY A 64 5.35 7.73 -30.39
C GLY A 64 5.08 8.79 -29.31
N TRP A 65 5.15 8.45 -28.02
CA TRP A 65 5.01 9.39 -26.92
C TRP A 65 6.39 9.83 -26.42
N THR A 66 6.55 11.13 -26.22
CA THR A 66 7.86 11.72 -25.87
C THR A 66 7.92 12.28 -24.45
N GLY A 67 6.82 12.18 -23.68
CA GLY A 67 6.70 12.77 -22.36
C GLY A 67 6.79 11.75 -21.23
N VAL A 68 7.27 12.19 -20.06
CA VAL A 68 7.19 11.50 -18.76
C VAL A 68 6.12 12.18 -17.90
N ASP A 69 4.99 12.51 -18.50
CA ASP A 69 3.85 13.11 -17.80
C ASP A 69 2.96 11.98 -17.23
N VAL A 70 2.47 12.15 -16.03
CA VAL A 70 1.54 11.18 -15.39
C VAL A 70 0.25 11.04 -16.19
N ARG A 71 -0.16 12.07 -16.93
CA ARG A 71 -1.28 11.98 -17.88
C ARG A 71 -1.00 10.97 -18.99
N ASP A 72 0.24 10.86 -19.42
CA ASP A 72 0.67 9.85 -20.38
C ASP A 72 0.56 8.45 -19.81
N LEU A 73 0.84 8.28 -18.50
CA LEU A 73 0.62 7.03 -17.79
C LEU A 73 -0.85 6.67 -17.65
N SER A 74 -1.75 7.64 -17.42
CA SER A 74 -3.19 7.37 -17.38
C SER A 74 -3.74 6.91 -18.73
N VAL A 75 -3.08 7.25 -19.81
CA VAL A 75 -3.33 6.71 -21.15
C VAL A 75 -2.60 5.39 -21.39
N MET A 76 -1.44 5.20 -20.77
CA MET A 76 -0.57 4.01 -20.90
C MET A 76 -1.01 2.82 -20.04
N VAL A 77 -1.52 3.08 -18.86
CA VAL A 77 -2.09 2.04 -17.96
C VAL A 77 -3.49 1.64 -18.44
N PRO A 78 -3.54 1.08 -19.41
CA PRO A 78 -3.71 1.43 -20.77
C PRO A 78 -5.16 1.42 -21.16
N LEU A 79 -5.44 1.67 -22.21
CA LEU A 79 -6.57 1.02 -22.87
C LEU A 79 -7.78 0.66 -21.98
N THR A 80 -7.59 0.35 -20.69
CA THR A 80 -8.64 0.12 -19.72
C THR A 80 -9.37 1.42 -19.37
N TRP A 81 -8.64 2.49 -19.11
CA TRP A 81 -9.23 3.80 -18.80
C TRP A 81 -9.64 4.56 -20.06
N ALA A 82 -8.95 4.35 -21.18
CA ALA A 82 -9.32 4.99 -22.45
C ALA A 82 -10.71 4.59 -22.96
N TYR A 83 -11.24 3.46 -22.53
CA TYR A 83 -12.56 2.98 -22.93
C TYR A 83 -13.67 3.31 -21.94
N GLU A 84 -13.34 3.84 -20.77
CA GLU A 84 -14.36 4.18 -19.80
C GLU A 84 -14.96 5.57 -20.11
N PRO A 85 -16.28 5.73 -19.96
CA PRO A 85 -16.96 6.98 -20.36
C PRO A 85 -16.69 8.18 -19.44
N PHE A 86 -15.96 8.00 -18.34
CA PHE A 86 -15.62 9.04 -17.35
C PHE A 86 -14.11 9.11 -17.10
N SER A 87 -13.32 8.97 -18.14
CA SER A 87 -11.86 8.87 -18.05
C SER A 87 -11.12 10.23 -17.93
N SER A 88 -11.82 11.34 -18.09
CA SER A 88 -11.18 12.68 -18.02
C SER A 88 -10.66 12.93 -16.60
N PRO A 89 -9.38 13.32 -16.43
CA PRO A 89 -8.82 13.66 -15.12
C PRO A 89 -9.55 14.84 -14.49
N VAL A 90 -9.86 14.73 -13.19
CA VAL A 90 -10.49 15.78 -12.37
C VAL A 90 -9.67 16.11 -11.10
N GLY A 91 -8.52 15.49 -10.93
CA GLY A 91 -7.60 15.72 -9.81
C GLY A 91 -6.22 16.14 -10.28
N GLU A 92 -5.32 16.37 -9.33
CA GLU A 92 -3.97 16.81 -9.63
C GLU A 92 -3.15 15.72 -10.34
N LEU A 93 -2.42 16.13 -11.36
CA LEU A 93 -1.45 15.33 -12.10
C LEU A 93 -0.16 16.13 -12.25
N ARG A 94 0.99 15.47 -12.05
CA ARG A 94 2.32 16.06 -12.22
C ARG A 94 3.17 15.17 -13.13
N PRO A 95 4.18 15.72 -13.83
CA PRO A 95 5.18 14.92 -14.53
C PRO A 95 5.90 13.99 -13.56
N ARG A 96 6.08 12.73 -13.94
CA ARG A 96 6.80 11.74 -13.14
C ARG A 96 8.33 11.86 -13.28
N GLY A 97 9.06 11.29 -12.32
CA GLY A 97 10.50 11.04 -12.44
C GLY A 97 10.84 9.81 -13.26
N GLY A 98 12.14 9.52 -13.35
CA GLY A 98 12.67 8.26 -13.84
C GLY A 98 12.52 7.11 -12.82
N PRO A 99 13.02 5.90 -13.14
CA PRO A 99 13.02 4.78 -12.22
C PRO A 99 13.83 5.11 -10.96
N ALA A 100 13.23 4.84 -9.82
CA ALA A 100 13.85 5.08 -8.52
C ALA A 100 13.43 3.99 -7.53
N GLY A 101 14.21 3.80 -6.49
CA GLY A 101 13.85 2.88 -5.44
C GLY A 101 14.82 2.82 -4.29
N ILE A 102 14.43 2.07 -3.27
CA ILE A 102 15.20 1.83 -2.04
C ILE A 102 14.96 0.38 -1.63
N ILE A 103 16.01 -0.30 -1.18
CA ILE A 103 15.90 -1.61 -0.54
C ILE A 103 16.44 -1.49 0.88
N LEU A 104 15.63 -1.93 1.83
CA LEU A 104 15.98 -2.03 3.25
C LEU A 104 16.20 -3.48 3.65
N ARG A 105 17.16 -3.70 4.54
CA ARG A 105 17.37 -4.94 5.29
C ARG A 105 17.55 -4.58 6.77
N ASP A 106 16.76 -5.17 7.67
CA ASP A 106 16.76 -4.86 9.11
C ASP A 106 16.64 -3.34 9.40
N GLY A 107 15.87 -2.61 8.57
CA GLY A 107 15.69 -1.17 8.65
C GLY A 107 16.79 -0.32 8.00
N TYR A 108 17.97 -0.87 7.70
CA TYR A 108 19.09 -0.16 7.05
C TYR A 108 18.92 -0.11 5.52
N ILE A 109 19.34 0.98 4.90
CA ILE A 109 19.40 1.07 3.44
C ILE A 109 20.59 0.23 2.95
N VAL A 110 20.31 -0.77 2.10
CA VAL A 110 21.32 -1.64 1.46
C VAL A 110 21.47 -1.36 -0.02
N ALA A 111 20.49 -0.74 -0.66
CA ALA A 111 20.57 -0.24 -2.03
C ALA A 111 19.59 0.92 -2.24
N GLU A 112 19.97 1.86 -3.08
CA GLU A 112 19.12 2.95 -3.56
C GLU A 112 19.53 3.34 -4.98
N TRP A 113 18.57 3.79 -5.78
CA TRP A 113 18.83 4.22 -7.16
C TRP A 113 17.87 5.31 -7.62
N GLY A 114 18.26 6.05 -8.65
CA GLY A 114 17.48 7.14 -9.22
C GLY A 114 17.41 8.36 -8.31
N ASP A 115 16.23 8.96 -8.20
CA ASP A 115 15.94 10.10 -7.32
C ASP A 115 14.88 9.69 -6.28
N PRO A 116 15.28 9.05 -5.16
CA PRO A 116 14.35 8.58 -4.14
C PRO A 116 13.71 9.70 -3.32
N GLU A 117 14.28 10.91 -3.29
CA GLU A 117 13.70 12.08 -2.62
C GLU A 117 12.53 12.68 -3.40
N ARG A 118 12.47 12.41 -4.70
CA ARG A 118 11.45 13.00 -5.56
C ARG A 118 10.05 12.62 -5.13
N VAL A 119 9.21 13.62 -4.92
CA VAL A 119 7.78 13.47 -4.61
C VAL A 119 7.02 13.22 -5.90
N ASP A 120 6.62 11.97 -6.11
CA ASP A 120 5.87 11.52 -7.28
C ASP A 120 4.54 10.89 -6.88
N MET A 121 3.59 10.86 -7.82
CA MET A 121 2.30 10.19 -7.61
C MET A 121 2.50 8.68 -7.43
N THR A 122 1.92 8.14 -6.36
CA THR A 122 2.04 6.72 -6.03
C THR A 122 0.81 5.89 -6.43
N PHE A 123 -0.24 6.54 -6.97
CA PHE A 123 -1.49 5.92 -7.39
C PHE A 123 -2.10 5.04 -6.30
N SER A 124 -2.39 3.78 -6.63
CA SER A 124 -3.15 2.89 -5.75
C SER A 124 -2.45 2.46 -4.48
N ILE A 125 -1.17 2.76 -4.28
CA ILE A 125 -0.54 2.63 -2.96
C ILE A 125 -1.27 3.52 -1.93
N SER A 126 -1.89 4.64 -2.36
CA SER A 126 -2.73 5.47 -1.50
C SER A 126 -3.88 4.71 -0.82
N LYS A 127 -4.34 3.58 -1.41
CA LYS A 127 -5.34 2.69 -0.80
C LYS A 127 -4.83 2.08 0.51
N SER A 128 -3.55 1.74 0.56
CA SER A 128 -2.95 1.17 1.77
C SER A 128 -2.86 2.21 2.89
N PHE A 129 -2.52 3.46 2.56
CA PHE A 129 -2.60 4.57 3.53
C PHE A 129 -4.03 4.81 4.01
N LEU A 130 -5.02 4.73 3.12
CA LEU A 130 -6.44 4.81 3.50
C LEU A 130 -6.82 3.67 4.44
N SER A 131 -6.40 2.43 4.14
CA SER A 131 -6.63 1.29 5.04
C SER A 131 -6.10 1.55 6.44
N HIS A 132 -4.87 2.06 6.56
CA HIS A 132 -4.29 2.40 7.87
C HIS A 132 -5.07 3.50 8.58
N THR A 133 -5.56 4.51 7.85
CA THR A 133 -6.39 5.58 8.41
C THR A 133 -7.73 5.05 8.95
N VAL A 134 -8.32 4.04 8.29
CA VAL A 134 -9.50 3.32 8.79
C VAL A 134 -9.14 2.49 10.02
N GLY A 135 -7.98 1.84 10.03
CA GLY A 135 -7.48 1.07 11.17
C GLY A 135 -7.33 1.93 12.42
N LEU A 136 -6.79 3.13 12.28
CA LEU A 136 -6.71 4.10 13.37
C LEU A 136 -8.10 4.47 13.92
N ALA A 137 -9.11 4.59 13.06
CA ALA A 137 -10.48 4.85 13.50
C ALA A 137 -11.08 3.67 14.30
N VAL A 138 -10.68 2.45 13.98
CA VAL A 138 -11.04 1.26 14.78
C VAL A 138 -10.33 1.27 16.12
N ASP A 139 -9.03 1.55 16.13
CA ASP A 139 -8.24 1.62 17.37
C ASP A 139 -8.72 2.71 18.32
N ASP A 140 -9.18 3.84 17.80
CA ASP A 140 -9.76 4.94 18.58
C ASP A 140 -11.23 4.68 18.99
N GLY A 141 -11.83 3.57 18.52
CA GLY A 141 -13.23 3.23 18.82
C GLY A 141 -14.25 4.09 18.06
N LEU A 142 -13.83 4.87 17.06
CA LEU A 142 -14.72 5.62 16.16
C LEU A 142 -15.51 4.66 15.25
N ILE A 143 -14.91 3.53 14.91
CA ILE A 143 -15.53 2.38 14.27
C ILE A 143 -15.51 1.23 15.29
N ALA A 144 -16.68 0.80 15.76
CA ALA A 144 -16.76 -0.19 16.83
C ALA A 144 -16.29 -1.59 16.36
N SER A 145 -16.56 -1.94 15.10
CA SER A 145 -16.09 -3.17 14.46
C SER A 145 -16.10 -3.02 12.94
N VAL A 146 -15.10 -3.60 12.27
CA VAL A 146 -15.10 -3.68 10.80
C VAL A 146 -16.19 -4.59 10.23
N ASP A 147 -16.78 -5.44 11.05
CA ASP A 147 -17.89 -6.33 10.68
C ASP A 147 -19.27 -5.62 10.76
N GLU A 148 -19.31 -4.40 11.28
CA GLU A 148 -20.53 -3.60 11.30
C GLU A 148 -20.76 -2.87 9.97
N PRO A 149 -22.04 -2.60 9.62
CA PRO A 149 -22.36 -1.81 8.44
C PRO A 149 -21.80 -0.38 8.52
N VAL A 150 -21.25 0.10 7.40
CA VAL A 150 -20.77 1.49 7.26
C VAL A 150 -21.91 2.48 7.55
N SER A 151 -23.13 2.15 7.14
CA SER A 151 -24.34 2.98 7.37
C SER A 151 -24.65 3.23 8.85
N GLY A 152 -24.11 2.40 9.75
CA GLY A 152 -24.27 2.61 11.21
C GLY A 152 -23.44 3.76 11.77
N ALA A 153 -22.37 4.16 11.06
CA ALA A 153 -21.43 5.21 11.49
C ALA A 153 -21.42 6.45 10.57
N VAL A 154 -22.02 6.37 9.39
CA VAL A 154 -21.97 7.41 8.35
C VAL A 154 -23.39 7.84 7.98
N GLU A 155 -23.71 9.11 8.17
CA GLU A 155 -25.08 9.64 7.89
C GLU A 155 -25.32 9.95 6.39
N ASP A 156 -24.32 9.87 5.52
CA ASP A 156 -24.46 10.15 4.10
C ASP A 156 -25.43 9.17 3.42
N SER A 157 -26.45 9.71 2.73
CA SER A 157 -27.53 8.95 2.13
C SER A 157 -27.07 7.89 1.12
N ARG A 158 -25.89 8.05 0.54
CA ARG A 158 -25.29 7.09 -0.40
C ARG A 158 -24.99 5.74 0.23
N PHE A 159 -24.85 5.66 1.56
CA PHE A 159 -24.66 4.43 2.33
C PHE A 159 -25.98 3.83 2.85
N HIS A 160 -27.12 4.51 2.67
CA HIS A 160 -28.42 4.10 3.22
C HIS A 160 -29.42 3.57 2.20
N THR A 161 -28.99 3.32 0.96
CA THR A 161 -29.85 2.61 -0.02
C THR A 161 -30.07 1.16 0.42
N ASP A 162 -31.13 0.50 -0.04
CA ASP A 162 -31.43 -0.89 0.33
C ASP A 162 -30.23 -1.83 0.03
N HIS A 163 -29.48 -1.55 -1.05
CA HIS A 163 -28.29 -2.33 -1.43
C HIS A 163 -27.08 -1.99 -0.58
N ASN A 164 -26.83 -0.71 -0.30
CA ASN A 164 -25.58 -0.28 0.37
C ASN A 164 -25.68 -0.37 1.90
N ALA A 165 -26.88 -0.31 2.48
CA ALA A 165 -27.05 -0.27 3.92
C ALA A 165 -26.42 -1.47 4.68
N PRO A 166 -26.40 -2.71 4.16
CA PRO A 166 -25.77 -3.84 4.84
C PRO A 166 -24.26 -3.94 4.61
N ILE A 167 -23.65 -3.10 3.76
CA ILE A 167 -22.21 -3.17 3.43
C ILE A 167 -21.38 -2.87 4.66
N THR A 168 -20.45 -3.77 5.01
CA THR A 168 -19.54 -3.61 6.15
C THR A 168 -18.25 -2.92 5.77
N TRP A 169 -17.52 -2.41 6.78
CA TRP A 169 -16.18 -1.85 6.61
C TRP A 169 -15.20 -2.90 6.06
N ASP A 170 -15.27 -4.16 6.56
CA ASP A 170 -14.47 -5.28 6.05
C ASP A 170 -14.66 -5.47 4.54
N GLN A 171 -15.91 -5.47 4.08
CA GLN A 171 -16.21 -5.62 2.66
C GLN A 171 -15.68 -4.45 1.81
N MET A 172 -15.73 -3.22 2.34
CA MET A 172 -15.14 -2.06 1.66
C MET A 172 -13.63 -2.18 1.57
N LEU A 173 -12.96 -2.51 2.68
CA LEU A 173 -11.50 -2.69 2.75
C LEU A 173 -10.99 -3.80 1.83
N ARG A 174 -11.73 -4.89 1.69
CA ARG A 174 -11.40 -6.04 0.83
C ARG A 174 -11.83 -5.87 -0.63
N GLN A 175 -12.47 -4.75 -0.97
CA GLN A 175 -13.07 -4.52 -2.30
C GLN A 175 -14.09 -5.62 -2.70
N THR A 176 -14.82 -6.13 -1.74
CA THR A 176 -15.93 -7.08 -1.95
C THR A 176 -17.30 -6.46 -1.67
N SER A 177 -17.34 -5.14 -1.46
CA SER A 177 -18.56 -4.43 -1.02
C SER A 177 -19.69 -4.45 -2.03
N GLY A 178 -19.39 -4.48 -3.32
CA GLY A 178 -20.39 -4.24 -4.34
C GLY A 178 -21.06 -2.86 -4.24
N TRP A 179 -20.50 -1.89 -3.47
CA TRP A 179 -21.10 -0.57 -3.29
C TRP A 179 -21.55 0.00 -4.62
N TRP A 180 -22.78 0.55 -4.64
CA TRP A 180 -23.44 1.01 -5.86
C TRP A 180 -23.93 2.42 -5.73
N GLY A 181 -23.52 3.27 -6.67
CA GLY A 181 -23.90 4.66 -6.69
C GLY A 181 -23.03 5.48 -7.61
N THR A 182 -23.23 6.79 -7.57
CA THR A 182 -22.39 7.78 -8.24
C THR A 182 -21.67 8.60 -7.17
N LEU A 183 -20.35 8.67 -7.28
CA LEU A 183 -19.52 9.46 -6.39
C LEU A 183 -18.73 10.46 -7.20
N PHE A 184 -18.79 11.75 -6.83
CA PHE A 184 -18.07 12.84 -7.49
C PHE A 184 -18.19 12.83 -9.03
N GLY A 185 -19.43 12.55 -9.50
CA GLY A 185 -19.74 12.52 -10.93
C GLY A 185 -19.47 11.20 -11.65
N LYS A 186 -18.77 10.23 -11.03
CA LYS A 186 -18.51 8.92 -11.62
C LYS A 186 -19.35 7.82 -10.97
N PRO A 187 -20.11 7.05 -11.74
CA PRO A 187 -20.81 5.89 -11.22
C PRO A 187 -19.86 4.69 -11.05
N ALA A 188 -20.12 3.85 -10.03
CA ALA A 188 -19.31 2.68 -9.73
C ALA A 188 -19.16 1.70 -10.91
N TRP A 189 -20.25 1.52 -11.68
CA TRP A 189 -20.22 0.63 -12.86
C TRP A 189 -19.29 1.10 -13.96
N ALA A 190 -18.97 2.41 -14.02
CA ALA A 190 -18.12 2.98 -15.05
C ALA A 190 -16.62 2.88 -14.74
N ASP A 191 -16.26 2.31 -13.59
CA ASP A 191 -14.85 2.07 -13.28
C ASP A 191 -14.38 0.73 -13.91
N ARG A 192 -13.41 0.81 -14.82
CA ARG A 192 -12.87 -0.35 -15.57
C ARG A 192 -13.95 -1.21 -16.24
N PRO A 193 -14.89 -0.63 -17.03
CA PRO A 193 -15.93 -1.40 -17.66
C PRO A 193 -15.38 -2.41 -18.65
N ALA A 194 -16.16 -3.45 -18.91
CA ALA A 194 -15.80 -4.44 -19.90
C ALA A 194 -15.57 -3.81 -21.30
N ARG A 195 -14.45 -4.13 -21.93
CA ARG A 195 -14.05 -3.53 -23.22
C ARG A 195 -15.01 -3.83 -24.37
N ASP A 196 -15.60 -5.03 -24.36
CA ASP A 196 -16.54 -5.50 -25.38
C ASP A 196 -17.94 -4.90 -25.24
N ASN A 197 -18.31 -4.55 -24.00
CA ASN A 197 -19.60 -3.93 -23.70
C ASN A 197 -19.49 -3.07 -22.43
N PRO A 198 -19.13 -1.78 -22.54
CA PRO A 198 -18.99 -0.90 -21.38
C PRO A 198 -20.26 -0.73 -20.53
N ALA A 199 -21.45 -0.99 -21.09
CA ALA A 199 -22.71 -0.91 -20.37
C ALA A 199 -23.12 -2.24 -19.70
N ARG A 200 -22.33 -3.31 -19.84
CA ARG A 200 -22.67 -4.63 -19.28
C ARG A 200 -22.89 -4.58 -17.77
N ASP A 201 -21.99 -3.91 -17.07
CA ASP A 201 -22.02 -3.84 -15.61
C ASP A 201 -23.20 -2.99 -15.11
N LEU A 202 -23.57 -1.95 -15.85
CA LEU A 202 -24.79 -1.19 -15.58
C LEU A 202 -26.04 -2.07 -15.67
N VAL A 203 -26.11 -2.94 -16.69
CA VAL A 203 -27.27 -3.82 -16.90
C VAL A 203 -27.30 -4.96 -15.91
N ALA A 204 -26.12 -5.50 -15.55
CA ALA A 204 -26.02 -6.59 -14.57
C ALA A 204 -26.37 -6.13 -13.15
N GLY A 205 -26.13 -4.84 -12.84
CA GLY A 205 -26.23 -4.32 -11.48
C GLY A 205 -25.05 -4.73 -10.60
N PRO A 206 -25.06 -4.32 -9.32
CA PRO A 206 -23.99 -4.66 -8.39
C PRO A 206 -24.02 -6.13 -7.97
N PRO A 207 -22.88 -6.75 -7.69
CA PRO A 207 -22.85 -8.02 -6.98
C PRO A 207 -23.38 -7.84 -5.54
N GLU A 208 -23.92 -8.90 -4.97
CA GLU A 208 -24.30 -8.91 -3.55
C GLU A 208 -23.08 -8.61 -2.67
N PRO A 209 -23.22 -7.80 -1.61
CA PRO A 209 -22.12 -7.49 -0.71
C PRO A 209 -21.41 -8.74 -0.18
N GLY A 210 -20.08 -8.79 -0.32
CA GLY A 210 -19.25 -9.91 0.09
C GLY A 210 -19.18 -11.09 -0.89
N SER A 211 -19.95 -11.09 -2.00
CA SER A 211 -20.02 -12.24 -2.91
C SER A 211 -18.96 -12.26 -4.00
N ALA A 212 -18.39 -11.11 -4.36
CA ALA A 212 -17.42 -10.98 -5.43
C ALA A 212 -16.37 -9.92 -5.10
N TRP A 213 -15.14 -10.17 -5.52
CA TRP A 213 -14.08 -9.18 -5.49
C TRP A 213 -14.05 -8.40 -6.81
N GLU A 214 -14.09 -7.07 -6.70
CA GLU A 214 -13.97 -6.18 -7.84
C GLU A 214 -13.08 -4.99 -7.47
N TYR A 215 -11.95 -4.90 -8.14
CA TYR A 215 -11.05 -3.75 -7.98
C TYR A 215 -11.69 -2.50 -8.59
N ASN A 216 -12.14 -1.56 -7.74
CA ASN A 216 -12.96 -0.44 -8.15
C ASN A 216 -12.60 0.84 -7.38
N ASP A 217 -12.07 1.84 -8.07
CA ASP A 217 -11.61 3.09 -7.43
C ASP A 217 -12.77 3.95 -6.92
N VAL A 218 -13.95 3.89 -7.52
CA VAL A 218 -15.13 4.62 -7.02
C VAL A 218 -15.54 4.07 -5.65
N ARG A 219 -15.50 2.75 -5.47
CA ARG A 219 -15.81 2.10 -4.18
C ARG A 219 -14.76 2.41 -3.12
N VAL A 220 -13.50 2.51 -3.52
CA VAL A 220 -12.42 2.94 -2.60
C VAL A 220 -12.58 4.41 -2.23
N ASN A 221 -12.97 5.26 -3.17
CA ASN A 221 -13.28 6.67 -2.87
C ASN A 221 -14.51 6.79 -1.96
N ALA A 222 -15.50 5.88 -2.06
CA ALA A 222 -16.61 5.82 -1.11
C ALA A 222 -16.12 5.43 0.31
N LEU A 223 -15.13 4.51 0.42
CA LEU A 223 -14.48 4.22 1.71
C LEU A 223 -13.74 5.45 2.26
N ALA A 224 -13.04 6.21 1.42
CA ALA A 224 -12.37 7.44 1.85
C ALA A 224 -13.38 8.48 2.38
N LEU A 225 -14.52 8.64 1.69
CA LEU A 225 -15.61 9.49 2.15
C LEU A 225 -16.19 9.00 3.49
N ALA A 226 -16.42 7.69 3.63
CA ALA A 226 -16.93 7.11 4.87
C ALA A 226 -15.96 7.35 6.05
N ALA A 227 -14.66 7.15 5.82
CA ALA A 227 -13.62 7.44 6.81
C ALA A 227 -13.59 8.92 7.18
N LEU A 228 -13.74 9.84 6.21
CA LEU A 228 -13.81 11.27 6.45
C LEU A 228 -15.00 11.64 7.36
N HIS A 229 -16.17 11.03 7.14
CA HIS A 229 -17.35 11.22 8.00
C HIS A 229 -17.12 10.75 9.44
N VAL A 230 -16.41 9.64 9.62
CA VAL A 230 -16.10 9.09 10.95
C VAL A 230 -15.09 9.96 11.69
N TRP A 231 -14.04 10.40 11.01
CA TRP A 231 -13.01 11.25 11.60
C TRP A 231 -13.47 12.69 11.82
N GLN A 232 -14.38 13.20 11.00
CA GLN A 232 -14.78 14.62 10.98
C GLN A 232 -13.57 15.57 10.93
N ARG A 233 -12.50 15.13 10.29
CA ARG A 233 -11.21 15.82 10.11
C ARG A 233 -10.63 15.40 8.75
N PRO A 234 -9.86 16.26 8.07
CA PRO A 234 -9.14 15.86 6.86
C PRO A 234 -8.28 14.61 7.09
N LEU A 235 -8.43 13.59 6.26
CA LEU A 235 -7.68 12.34 6.41
C LEU A 235 -6.15 12.53 6.29
N PRO A 236 -5.62 13.47 5.48
CA PRO A 236 -4.18 13.79 5.48
C PRO A 236 -3.67 14.26 6.85
N ASP A 237 -4.46 15.05 7.58
CA ASP A 237 -4.06 15.55 8.92
C ASP A 237 -4.02 14.40 9.93
N VAL A 238 -4.99 13.48 9.86
CA VAL A 238 -5.02 12.29 10.70
C VAL A 238 -3.81 11.41 10.41
N LEU A 239 -3.54 11.14 9.14
CA LEU A 239 -2.41 10.32 8.72
C LEU A 239 -1.07 10.95 9.13
N ALA A 240 -0.93 12.26 8.97
CA ALA A 240 0.26 13.02 9.38
C ALA A 240 0.53 12.82 10.88
N GLU A 241 -0.45 13.18 11.70
CA GLU A 241 -0.34 13.16 13.17
C GLU A 241 -0.08 11.76 13.73
N ARG A 242 -0.78 10.75 13.19
CA ARG A 242 -0.85 9.42 13.82
C ARG A 242 0.17 8.43 13.26
N ILE A 243 0.65 8.64 12.03
CA ILE A 243 1.59 7.72 11.37
C ILE A 243 2.79 8.45 10.81
N MET A 244 2.62 9.41 9.88
CA MET A 244 3.72 9.91 9.08
C MET A 244 4.74 10.72 9.92
N ASP A 245 4.27 11.55 10.83
CA ASP A 245 5.14 12.29 11.76
C ASP A 245 5.87 11.36 12.74
N PRO A 246 5.19 10.41 13.42
CA PRO A 246 5.85 9.43 14.28
C PRO A 246 6.93 8.60 13.57
N ILE A 247 6.70 8.14 12.33
CA ILE A 247 7.71 7.38 11.58
C ILE A 247 8.82 8.27 11.00
N GLY A 248 8.80 9.58 11.25
CA GLY A 248 9.84 10.50 10.86
C GLY A 248 9.85 10.86 9.38
N SER A 249 8.69 10.86 8.71
CA SER A 249 8.59 11.24 7.30
C SER A 249 9.07 12.66 7.03
N SER A 250 9.40 12.94 5.76
CA SER A 250 9.93 14.23 5.32
C SER A 250 8.94 15.40 5.49
N GLY A 251 7.64 15.09 5.52
CA GLY A 251 6.57 16.10 5.50
C GLY A 251 6.37 16.76 4.13
N THR A 252 7.01 16.23 3.07
CA THR A 252 6.84 16.72 1.69
C THR A 252 5.75 15.98 0.91
N TRP A 253 5.21 14.91 1.46
CA TRP A 253 4.12 14.16 0.87
C TRP A 253 2.81 14.97 0.90
N GLU A 254 1.96 14.71 -0.07
CA GLU A 254 0.66 15.36 -0.23
C GLU A 254 -0.40 14.30 -0.58
N TRP A 255 -1.62 14.45 -0.08
CA TRP A 255 -2.72 13.56 -0.41
C TRP A 255 -3.93 14.37 -0.88
N HIS A 256 -4.22 14.26 -2.16
CA HIS A 256 -5.22 15.07 -2.86
C HIS A 256 -6.52 14.30 -3.09
N GLY A 257 -7.63 15.04 -3.14
CA GLY A 257 -8.90 14.58 -3.68
C GLY A 257 -9.05 14.94 -5.16
N TYR A 258 -10.30 15.03 -5.58
CA TYR A 258 -10.69 15.52 -6.91
C TYR A 258 -11.23 16.95 -6.79
N GLU A 259 -11.16 17.75 -7.85
CA GLU A 259 -11.67 19.13 -7.89
C GLU A 259 -13.14 19.23 -7.42
N ASN A 260 -13.92 18.17 -7.60
CA ASN A 260 -15.34 18.09 -7.23
C ASN A 260 -15.61 17.20 -5.99
N SER A 261 -14.59 16.89 -5.18
CA SER A 261 -14.74 16.02 -3.99
C SER A 261 -14.80 16.77 -2.66
N HIS A 262 -15.12 18.05 -2.68
CA HIS A 262 -15.43 18.81 -1.47
C HIS A 262 -16.78 18.40 -0.92
N VAL A 263 -16.85 18.15 0.38
CA VAL A 263 -18.07 17.78 1.11
C VAL A 263 -18.18 18.58 2.40
N GLU A 264 -19.41 18.89 2.80
CA GLU A 264 -19.71 19.56 4.08
C GLU A 264 -19.95 18.48 5.15
N ILE A 265 -19.15 18.52 6.22
CA ILE A 265 -19.28 17.61 7.36
C ILE A 265 -19.21 18.46 8.64
N GLY A 266 -20.22 18.38 9.49
CA GLY A 266 -20.26 19.13 10.75
C GLY A 266 -20.33 20.66 10.57
N GLY A 267 -20.70 21.15 9.38
CA GLY A 267 -20.72 22.57 9.03
C GLY A 267 -19.39 23.11 8.50
N GLU A 268 -18.40 22.26 8.28
CA GLU A 268 -17.11 22.60 7.68
C GLU A 268 -16.97 21.91 6.32
N GLU A 269 -16.43 22.64 5.33
CA GLU A 269 -16.09 22.10 4.03
C GLU A 269 -14.75 21.35 4.13
N MET A 270 -14.77 20.07 3.75
CA MET A 270 -13.58 19.21 3.76
C MET A 270 -13.39 18.55 2.39
N TRP A 271 -12.14 18.24 2.08
CA TRP A 271 -11.80 17.54 0.85
C TRP A 271 -11.75 16.04 1.08
N SER A 272 -12.63 15.27 0.40
CA SER A 272 -12.52 13.82 0.39
C SER A 272 -11.39 13.41 -0.54
N VAL A 273 -10.39 12.73 0.02
CA VAL A 273 -9.19 12.33 -0.72
C VAL A 273 -9.46 11.20 -1.69
N SER A 274 -8.62 11.11 -2.75
CA SER A 274 -8.63 9.96 -3.64
C SER A 274 -7.95 8.76 -3.00
N GLY A 275 -8.63 7.62 -2.99
CA GLY A 275 -8.05 6.36 -2.54
C GLY A 275 -7.18 5.65 -3.58
N GLY A 276 -7.09 6.12 -4.82
CA GLY A 276 -6.38 5.37 -5.86
C GLY A 276 -5.66 6.18 -6.91
N GLY A 277 -5.92 7.46 -7.02
CA GLY A 277 -5.31 8.32 -8.04
C GLY A 277 -5.85 8.09 -9.45
N HIS A 278 -6.99 7.42 -9.60
CA HIS A 278 -7.71 7.33 -10.85
C HIS A 278 -8.34 8.70 -11.16
N TRP A 279 -8.31 9.16 -12.40
CA TRP A 279 -8.65 10.53 -12.87
C TRP A 279 -7.76 11.65 -12.33
N GLY A 280 -6.58 11.35 -11.83
CA GLY A 280 -5.80 12.26 -11.04
C GLY A 280 -6.18 12.23 -9.56
N GLY A 281 -5.59 13.08 -8.76
CA GLY A 281 -5.67 13.03 -7.31
C GLY A 281 -4.84 11.88 -6.73
N GLY A 282 -5.04 11.58 -5.44
CA GLY A 282 -4.27 10.57 -4.72
C GLY A 282 -3.02 11.12 -4.06
N MET A 283 -2.13 10.22 -3.63
CA MET A 283 -0.96 10.58 -2.84
C MET A 283 0.27 10.80 -3.72
N MET A 284 0.97 11.90 -3.46
CA MET A 284 2.30 12.22 -3.96
C MET A 284 3.28 12.11 -2.81
N ILE A 285 4.34 11.30 -2.96
CA ILE A 285 5.19 10.90 -1.85
C ILE A 285 6.58 10.47 -2.37
N SER A 286 7.63 10.67 -1.58
CA SER A 286 8.98 10.21 -1.90
C SER A 286 9.13 8.69 -1.73
N ALA A 287 10.19 8.09 -2.31
CA ALA A 287 10.49 6.68 -2.06
C ALA A 287 10.97 6.46 -0.61
N TYR A 288 11.62 7.42 0.00
CA TYR A 288 12.01 7.37 1.42
C TYR A 288 10.80 7.28 2.34
N ASP A 289 9.81 8.16 2.16
CA ASP A 289 8.59 8.12 2.98
C ASP A 289 7.78 6.83 2.75
N GLN A 290 7.77 6.30 1.51
CA GLN A 290 7.20 4.98 1.23
C GLN A 290 7.96 3.85 1.93
N ALA A 291 9.30 3.93 2.01
CA ALA A 291 10.12 2.94 2.69
C ALA A 291 9.87 2.94 4.21
N ARG A 292 9.70 4.13 4.82
CA ARG A 292 9.29 4.25 6.23
C ARG A 292 7.93 3.62 6.48
N PHE A 293 6.96 3.87 5.61
CA PHE A 293 5.63 3.26 5.69
C PHE A 293 5.70 1.74 5.48
N GLY A 294 6.56 1.26 4.58
CA GLY A 294 6.82 -0.17 4.39
C GLY A 294 7.45 -0.80 5.64
N LEU A 295 8.39 -0.11 6.28
CA LEU A 295 9.03 -0.56 7.53
C LEU A 295 8.03 -0.63 8.69
N LEU A 296 7.10 0.33 8.80
CA LEU A 296 5.98 0.26 9.73
C LEU A 296 5.12 -0.99 9.47
N GLY A 297 4.86 -1.30 8.19
CA GLY A 297 4.14 -2.52 7.78
C GLY A 297 4.87 -3.80 8.15
N LEU A 298 6.20 -3.84 7.96
CA LEU A 298 7.08 -4.94 8.34
C LEU A 298 6.96 -5.25 9.83
N HIS A 299 6.98 -4.22 10.68
CA HIS A 299 6.87 -4.32 12.14
C HIS A 299 5.42 -4.29 12.65
N ARG A 300 4.43 -4.54 11.77
CA ARG A 300 3.01 -4.63 12.14
C ARG A 300 2.52 -3.47 13.00
N GLY A 301 2.86 -2.26 12.58
CA GLY A 301 2.43 -1.03 13.22
C GLY A 301 3.25 -0.59 14.43
N ASN A 302 4.27 -1.34 14.83
CA ASN A 302 5.22 -0.92 15.84
C ASN A 302 6.32 -0.06 15.21
N TRP A 303 6.64 1.05 15.85
CA TRP A 303 7.75 1.92 15.48
C TRP A 303 8.57 2.24 16.72
N ASP A 304 9.77 1.71 16.80
CA ASP A 304 10.73 1.91 17.89
C ASP A 304 10.10 1.72 19.31
N GLY A 305 9.27 0.68 19.44
CA GLY A 305 8.59 0.32 20.70
C GLY A 305 7.24 1.01 20.92
N GLU A 306 6.82 1.92 20.04
CA GLU A 306 5.49 2.53 20.08
C GLU A 306 4.56 1.86 19.05
N GLN A 307 3.40 1.36 19.50
CA GLN A 307 2.39 0.77 18.63
C GLN A 307 1.51 1.88 18.03
N LEU A 308 1.81 2.30 16.81
CA LEU A 308 1.09 3.38 16.12
C LEU A 308 -0.26 2.92 15.55
N LEU A 309 -0.34 1.65 15.15
CA LEU A 309 -1.54 0.98 14.67
C LEU A 309 -1.56 -0.44 15.23
N SER A 310 -2.68 -0.90 15.74
CA SER A 310 -2.75 -2.16 16.49
C SER A 310 -2.27 -3.39 15.70
N GLU A 311 -1.65 -4.34 16.40
CA GLU A 311 -1.29 -5.63 15.82
C GLU A 311 -2.52 -6.38 15.31
N SER A 312 -3.66 -6.27 15.99
CA SER A 312 -4.93 -6.88 15.59
C SER A 312 -5.44 -6.34 14.25
N TRP A 313 -5.16 -5.08 13.90
CA TRP A 313 -5.42 -4.55 12.57
C TRP A 313 -4.60 -5.26 11.50
N TYR A 314 -3.29 -5.45 11.75
CA TYR A 314 -2.42 -6.16 10.82
C TYR A 314 -2.79 -7.64 10.70
N GLU A 315 -3.13 -8.31 11.79
CA GLU A 315 -3.62 -9.69 11.75
C GLU A 315 -4.83 -9.81 10.81
N ARG A 316 -5.79 -8.89 10.94
CA ARG A 316 -6.99 -8.88 10.09
C ARG A 316 -6.69 -8.49 8.64
N SER A 317 -5.89 -7.45 8.44
CA SER A 317 -5.53 -6.93 7.11
C SER A 317 -4.72 -7.90 6.27
N LEU A 318 -3.91 -8.73 6.93
CA LEU A 318 -3.05 -9.75 6.32
C LEU A 318 -3.68 -11.15 6.33
N THR A 319 -4.97 -11.28 6.63
CA THR A 319 -5.70 -12.55 6.54
C THR A 319 -6.40 -12.65 5.19
N PRO A 320 -6.06 -13.62 4.32
CA PRO A 320 -6.73 -13.85 3.04
C PRO A 320 -8.17 -14.34 3.23
N THR A 321 -8.99 -14.23 2.19
CA THR A 321 -10.35 -14.77 2.15
C THR A 321 -10.55 -15.69 0.94
N ASP A 322 -11.56 -16.57 1.00
CA ASP A 322 -11.90 -17.45 -0.12
C ASP A 322 -12.37 -16.67 -1.37
N VAL A 323 -12.94 -15.46 -1.16
CA VAL A 323 -13.42 -14.61 -2.27
C VAL A 323 -12.26 -14.09 -3.11
N MET A 324 -11.15 -13.72 -2.48
CA MET A 324 -9.92 -13.28 -3.15
C MET A 324 -8.69 -13.63 -2.27
N PRO A 325 -8.11 -14.82 -2.43
CA PRO A 325 -7.00 -15.27 -1.61
C PRO A 325 -5.74 -14.42 -1.71
N SER A 326 -5.54 -13.71 -2.81
CA SER A 326 -4.38 -12.84 -3.04
C SER A 326 -4.58 -11.39 -2.62
N TYR A 327 -5.67 -11.05 -1.90
CA TYR A 327 -5.96 -9.68 -1.49
C TYR A 327 -6.46 -9.56 -0.05
N GLY A 328 -5.88 -8.63 0.69
CA GLY A 328 -6.26 -8.30 2.07
C GLY A 328 -6.96 -6.94 2.19
N TYR A 329 -6.61 -6.15 3.21
CA TYR A 329 -7.09 -4.78 3.38
C TYR A 329 -6.26 -3.79 2.58
N MET A 330 -6.52 -3.68 1.27
CA MET A 330 -5.80 -2.82 0.33
C MET A 330 -4.31 -3.18 0.18
N ASN A 331 -3.97 -4.44 0.41
CA ASN A 331 -2.66 -5.05 0.18
C ASN A 331 -2.81 -6.33 -0.64
N PHE A 332 -1.74 -6.74 -1.30
CA PHE A 332 -1.69 -7.93 -2.14
C PHE A 332 -0.77 -8.97 -1.53
N PHE A 333 -1.20 -10.24 -1.50
CA PHE A 333 -0.36 -11.38 -1.17
C PHE A 333 0.31 -11.90 -2.46
N LEU A 334 1.58 -12.26 -2.36
CA LEU A 334 2.40 -12.56 -3.54
C LEU A 334 2.57 -14.05 -3.79
N ASN A 335 2.64 -14.84 -2.72
CA ASN A 335 2.76 -16.28 -2.79
C ASN A 335 1.40 -16.94 -2.47
N THR A 336 0.49 -16.90 -3.45
CA THR A 336 -0.86 -17.46 -3.36
C THR A 336 -1.06 -18.49 -4.47
N PRO A 337 -0.52 -19.72 -4.30
CA PRO A 337 -0.59 -20.75 -5.35
C PRO A 337 -2.02 -21.02 -5.79
N GLY A 338 -2.24 -21.04 -7.11
CA GLY A 338 -3.54 -21.37 -7.72
C GLY A 338 -4.53 -20.20 -7.80
N ASP A 339 -4.21 -19.02 -7.32
CA ASP A 339 -5.05 -17.84 -7.60
C ASP A 339 -4.63 -17.17 -8.91
N GLU A 340 -5.34 -17.51 -10.00
CA GLU A 340 -5.10 -16.95 -11.34
C GLU A 340 -5.40 -15.42 -11.41
N ARG A 341 -6.04 -14.85 -10.39
CA ARG A 341 -6.36 -13.42 -10.30
C ARG A 341 -5.30 -12.62 -9.57
N ALA A 342 -4.27 -13.28 -9.02
CA ALA A 342 -3.19 -12.61 -8.30
C ALA A 342 -2.55 -11.53 -9.18
N ALA A 343 -2.46 -10.31 -8.66
CA ALA A 343 -1.83 -9.19 -9.37
C ALA A 343 -0.33 -9.42 -9.62
N ILE A 344 0.30 -10.16 -8.72
CA ILE A 344 1.66 -10.67 -8.82
C ILE A 344 1.65 -12.09 -8.24
N ALA A 345 2.27 -13.04 -8.94
CA ALA A 345 2.49 -14.39 -8.44
C ALA A 345 3.98 -14.68 -8.44
N VAL A 346 4.57 -14.86 -7.27
CA VAL A 346 6.01 -15.14 -7.08
C VAL A 346 6.15 -16.27 -6.07
N GLU A 347 6.45 -17.45 -6.55
CA GLU A 347 6.62 -18.65 -5.71
C GLU A 347 7.87 -18.56 -4.83
N GLU A 348 8.88 -17.79 -5.27
CA GLU A 348 10.13 -17.55 -4.55
C GLU A 348 9.98 -16.54 -3.40
N ALA A 349 8.91 -15.76 -3.38
CA ALA A 349 8.64 -14.87 -2.25
C ALA A 349 8.15 -15.70 -1.05
N PRO A 350 8.59 -15.40 0.18
CA PRO A 350 8.08 -16.06 1.38
C PRO A 350 6.56 -15.98 1.49
N ALA A 351 5.94 -17.00 2.08
CA ALA A 351 4.47 -17.10 2.17
C ALA A 351 3.83 -15.93 2.92
N GLY A 352 4.57 -15.29 3.84
CA GLY A 352 4.14 -14.10 4.58
C GLY A 352 4.34 -12.78 3.86
N SER A 353 4.94 -12.78 2.66
CA SER A 353 5.21 -11.56 1.91
C SER A 353 3.94 -10.93 1.35
N PHE A 354 3.91 -9.60 1.38
CA PHE A 354 2.83 -8.82 0.81
C PHE A 354 3.36 -7.54 0.16
N ALA A 355 2.51 -6.87 -0.61
CA ALA A 355 2.89 -5.62 -1.25
C ALA A 355 1.74 -4.63 -1.31
N TYR A 356 2.09 -3.33 -1.32
CA TYR A 356 1.23 -2.25 -1.72
C TYR A 356 1.56 -1.88 -3.16
N LEU A 357 0.55 -1.84 -4.02
CA LEU A 357 0.74 -1.70 -5.47
C LEU A 357 0.03 -0.47 -6.04
N GLY A 358 0.71 0.21 -6.97
CA GLY A 358 0.16 1.35 -7.69
C GLY A 358 0.40 1.27 -9.19
N ALA A 359 -0.36 2.08 -9.95
CA ALA A 359 -0.13 2.26 -11.38
C ALA A 359 1.29 2.79 -11.65
N GLY A 360 1.80 2.61 -12.87
CA GLY A 360 3.22 2.80 -13.17
C GLY A 360 4.11 1.74 -12.54
N ALA A 361 3.48 0.66 -12.06
CA ALA A 361 4.03 -0.44 -11.27
C ALA A 361 4.83 0.01 -10.04
N ASN A 362 4.42 1.14 -9.44
CA ASN A 362 4.87 1.50 -8.11
C ASN A 362 4.56 0.37 -7.13
N MET A 363 5.53 0.02 -6.29
CA MET A 363 5.41 -1.10 -5.36
C MET A 363 6.16 -0.80 -4.07
N ILE A 364 5.56 -1.15 -2.94
CA ILE A 364 6.24 -1.37 -1.67
C ILE A 364 6.12 -2.87 -1.39
N PHE A 365 7.19 -3.60 -1.58
CA PHE A 365 7.30 -5.02 -1.25
C PHE A 365 7.76 -5.17 0.19
N ILE A 366 7.14 -6.08 0.94
CA ILE A 366 7.42 -6.32 2.36
C ILE A 366 7.58 -7.82 2.55
N ASP A 367 8.73 -8.21 3.05
CA ASP A 367 9.09 -9.59 3.37
C ASP A 367 9.46 -9.71 4.86
N PRO A 368 8.53 -10.21 5.69
CA PRO A 368 8.77 -10.37 7.12
C PRO A 368 9.70 -11.54 7.50
N GLU A 369 9.99 -12.46 6.58
CA GLU A 369 10.86 -13.60 6.85
C GLU A 369 12.35 -13.18 6.84
N HIS A 370 12.68 -12.23 5.96
CA HIS A 370 14.05 -11.75 5.79
C HIS A 370 14.23 -10.29 6.22
N ASP A 371 13.25 -9.68 6.87
CA ASP A 371 13.27 -8.26 7.26
C ASP A 371 13.64 -7.31 6.10
N ILE A 372 12.99 -7.54 4.94
CA ILE A 372 13.21 -6.76 3.72
C ILE A 372 12.01 -5.87 3.40
N VAL A 373 12.30 -4.60 3.10
CA VAL A 373 11.36 -3.70 2.43
C VAL A 373 11.99 -3.22 1.12
N ALA A 374 11.26 -3.30 0.01
CA ALA A 374 11.73 -2.76 -1.25
C ALA A 374 10.68 -1.82 -1.86
N VAL A 375 11.04 -0.55 -2.01
CA VAL A 375 10.28 0.43 -2.78
C VAL A 375 10.82 0.47 -4.19
N VAL A 376 9.94 0.26 -5.17
CA VAL A 376 10.29 0.32 -6.59
C VAL A 376 9.29 1.22 -7.30
N ARG A 377 9.80 2.19 -8.02
CA ARG A 377 8.99 3.17 -8.76
C ARG A 377 9.27 3.07 -10.25
N TRP A 378 8.19 3.09 -11.02
CA TRP A 378 8.19 3.17 -12.48
C TRP A 378 8.85 1.97 -13.19
N ILE A 379 8.72 0.77 -12.62
CA ILE A 379 9.05 -0.47 -13.32
C ILE A 379 7.88 -0.92 -14.21
N ASP A 380 8.13 -1.67 -15.28
CA ASP A 380 7.05 -2.29 -16.07
C ASP A 380 6.23 -3.28 -15.21
N ALA A 381 4.91 -3.21 -15.34
CA ALA A 381 4.00 -4.01 -14.51
C ALA A 381 4.22 -5.52 -14.65
N GLY A 382 4.57 -5.99 -15.85
CA GLY A 382 4.87 -7.40 -16.11
C GLY A 382 6.21 -7.87 -15.52
N GLN A 383 7.07 -6.92 -15.09
CA GLN A 383 8.41 -7.21 -14.58
C GLN A 383 8.51 -7.19 -13.05
N ARG A 384 7.45 -6.81 -12.34
CA ARG A 384 7.45 -6.75 -10.86
C ARG A 384 7.84 -8.09 -10.23
N GLY A 385 7.23 -9.19 -10.70
CA GLY A 385 7.54 -10.52 -10.20
C GLY A 385 8.99 -10.95 -10.49
N ALA A 386 9.52 -10.58 -11.66
CA ALA A 386 10.92 -10.85 -11.99
C ALA A 386 11.88 -10.04 -11.09
N PHE A 387 11.56 -8.78 -10.79
CA PHE A 387 12.34 -7.99 -9.83
C PHE A 387 12.39 -8.66 -8.45
N ILE A 388 11.24 -9.12 -7.93
CA ILE A 388 11.19 -9.82 -6.63
C ILE A 388 12.05 -11.09 -6.67
N ARG A 389 12.01 -11.88 -7.75
CA ARG A 389 12.90 -13.06 -7.90
C ARG A 389 14.37 -12.68 -7.88
N HIS A 390 14.77 -11.59 -8.54
CA HIS A 390 16.15 -11.10 -8.46
C HIS A 390 16.52 -10.68 -7.04
N LEU A 391 15.62 -10.02 -6.32
CA LEU A 391 15.86 -9.62 -4.94
C LEU A 391 15.98 -10.83 -4.01
N MET A 392 15.10 -11.81 -4.14
CA MET A 392 15.16 -13.05 -3.32
C MET A 392 16.42 -13.87 -3.63
N ALA A 393 16.92 -13.84 -4.85
CA ALA A 393 18.20 -14.49 -5.19
C ALA A 393 19.44 -13.81 -4.56
N ALA A 394 19.29 -12.60 -4.03
CA ALA A 394 20.34 -11.93 -3.29
C ALA A 394 20.39 -12.31 -1.80
N VAL A 395 19.35 -12.95 -1.27
CA VAL A 395 19.32 -13.38 0.14
C VAL A 395 20.23 -14.59 0.31
N GLU A 396 21.23 -14.49 1.20
CA GLU A 396 22.12 -15.59 1.56
C GLU A 396 21.42 -16.51 2.58
N GLU A 397 21.54 -17.85 2.38
CA GLU A 397 20.96 -18.88 3.28
C GLU A 397 21.71 -18.97 4.63
#